data_05f7f804c4f2a00ad321f986bf5e5a05
#
_entry.id   05f7f804c4f2a00ad321f986bf5e5a05
#
_cell.length_a   1.000
_cell.length_b   1.000
_cell.length_c   1.000
_cell.angle_alpha   90.00
_cell.angle_beta   90.00
_cell.angle_gamma   90.00
#
_symmetry.space_group_name_H-M   'P 1'
#
loop_
_entity.id
_entity.type
_entity.pdbx_description
1 polymer ?
#
loop_
_entity_poly.entity_id
_entity_poly.type
_entity_poly.pdbx_seq_one_letter_code
_entity_poly.pdbx_strand_id
1 'polypeptide(L)'
;YAFDPESNKPVFSIDTPPPYASAGHLHVGHALHYTQFEIIARQRRMAGYNVYFPPCFDDNGLPTEKYVEEKLGISKNDVTRAEFRKLCREESARVEKEYANKVFRALGHSYDWSLLYTTISPEAQKVSQTSFLQLLKKGECYRAEEPVLWCTKHQTALAQAEIEDIKRTTDLNYVLFDLEEGGQIEIATTRPEFL
;
A
#
# COMPACT_ATOMS: atom_id res chain seq x y z
N TYR A 1 -14.70 9.49 -22.55
CA TYR A 1 -14.15 8.14 -22.29
C TYR A 1 -14.95 7.36 -21.23
N ALA A 2 -16.22 7.75 -20.99
CA ALA A 2 -17.08 7.09 -20.01
C ALA A 2 -17.33 5.62 -20.41
N PHE A 3 -17.33 4.75 -19.40
CA PHE A 3 -17.82 3.37 -19.52
C PHE A 3 -19.35 3.38 -19.59
N ASP A 4 -19.92 2.62 -20.50
CA ASP A 4 -21.37 2.52 -20.66
C ASP A 4 -21.84 1.13 -20.24
N PRO A 5 -22.48 0.98 -19.05
CA PRO A 5 -22.94 -0.31 -18.56
C PRO A 5 -24.04 -0.95 -19.40
N GLU A 6 -24.77 -0.17 -20.21
CA GLU A 6 -25.83 -0.64 -21.08
C GLU A 6 -25.34 -0.98 -22.52
N SER A 7 -24.05 -0.83 -22.76
CA SER A 7 -23.47 -1.10 -24.08
C SER A 7 -23.42 -2.59 -24.41
N ASN A 8 -23.81 -2.96 -25.62
CA ASN A 8 -23.65 -4.32 -26.16
C ASN A 8 -22.25 -4.63 -26.66
N LYS A 9 -21.30 -3.72 -26.58
CA LYS A 9 -19.91 -3.94 -26.97
C LYS A 9 -19.22 -4.88 -25.98
N PRO A 10 -18.24 -5.68 -26.43
CA PRO A 10 -17.46 -6.49 -25.49
C PRO A 10 -16.72 -5.58 -24.51
N VAL A 11 -16.75 -5.94 -23.23
CA VAL A 11 -16.09 -5.19 -22.16
C VAL A 11 -14.62 -5.54 -22.10
N PHE A 12 -13.78 -4.54 -21.94
CA PHE A 12 -12.36 -4.68 -21.62
C PHE A 12 -12.05 -3.88 -20.37
N SER A 13 -11.70 -4.56 -19.27
CA SER A 13 -11.37 -3.93 -18.01
C SER A 13 -9.86 -3.79 -17.86
N ILE A 14 -9.42 -2.63 -17.38
CA ILE A 14 -8.03 -2.35 -17.04
C ILE A 14 -7.98 -2.04 -15.55
N ASP A 15 -7.26 -2.87 -14.82
CA ASP A 15 -6.92 -2.65 -13.42
C ASP A 15 -5.46 -2.18 -13.33
N THR A 16 -5.24 -1.07 -12.64
CA THR A 16 -3.90 -0.50 -12.46
C THR A 16 -3.56 -0.46 -10.99
N PRO A 17 -2.29 -0.73 -10.60
CA PRO A 17 -1.88 -0.51 -9.22
C PRO A 17 -2.08 0.96 -8.86
N PRO A 18 -2.85 1.26 -7.81
CA PRO A 18 -3.12 2.64 -7.42
C PRO A 18 -1.85 3.32 -6.92
N PRO A 19 -1.52 4.54 -7.37
CA PRO A 19 -0.40 5.28 -6.83
C PRO A 19 -0.67 5.70 -5.39
N TYR A 20 0.38 5.71 -4.58
CA TYR A 20 0.31 6.29 -3.23
C TYR A 20 0.18 7.81 -3.34
N ALA A 21 -0.89 8.37 -2.79
CA ALA A 21 -1.08 9.82 -2.72
C ALA A 21 0.00 10.51 -1.87
N SER A 22 0.64 9.79 -0.97
CA SER A 22 1.64 10.28 -0.02
C SER A 22 3.08 10.31 -0.53
N ALA A 23 3.36 9.80 -1.74
CA ALA A 23 4.74 9.77 -2.26
C ALA A 23 5.28 11.16 -2.67
N GLY A 24 4.53 12.23 -2.42
CA GLY A 24 4.92 13.61 -2.72
C GLY A 24 4.97 13.94 -4.21
N HIS A 25 5.41 13.04 -5.06
CA HIS A 25 5.45 13.20 -6.52
C HIS A 25 5.58 11.86 -7.23
N LEU A 26 5.04 11.81 -8.43
CA LEU A 26 5.24 10.67 -9.34
C LEU A 26 6.55 10.86 -10.10
N HIS A 27 7.37 9.82 -10.14
CA HIS A 27 8.60 9.82 -10.95
C HIS A 27 8.36 9.30 -12.37
N VAL A 28 9.37 9.43 -13.25
CA VAL A 28 9.27 9.04 -14.66
C VAL A 28 8.85 7.57 -14.88
N GLY A 29 9.23 6.66 -13.97
CA GLY A 29 8.80 5.26 -14.02
C GLY A 29 7.29 5.09 -13.86
N HIS A 30 6.65 5.89 -13.01
CA HIS A 30 5.18 5.93 -12.90
C HIS A 30 4.56 6.45 -14.20
N ALA A 31 5.11 7.53 -14.78
CA ALA A 31 4.60 8.07 -16.03
C ALA A 31 4.66 7.03 -17.16
N LEU A 32 5.78 6.31 -17.29
CA LEU A 32 5.93 5.23 -18.25
C LEU A 32 4.88 4.13 -18.02
N HIS A 33 4.78 3.65 -16.79
CA HIS A 33 3.87 2.56 -16.42
C HIS A 33 2.41 2.90 -16.74
N TYR A 34 1.91 4.04 -16.28
CA TYR A 34 0.53 4.45 -16.54
C TYR A 34 0.27 4.77 -18.01
N THR A 35 1.26 5.28 -18.74
CA THR A 35 1.13 5.50 -20.18
C THR A 35 1.01 4.19 -20.96
N GLN A 36 1.64 3.10 -20.53
CA GLN A 36 1.45 1.78 -21.15
C GLN A 36 0.00 1.31 -21.05
N PHE A 37 -0.65 1.47 -19.91
CA PHE A 37 -2.08 1.16 -19.75
C PHE A 37 -2.95 2.06 -20.63
N GLU A 38 -2.60 3.34 -20.74
CA GLU A 38 -3.31 4.28 -21.60
C GLU A 38 -3.25 3.88 -23.07
N ILE A 39 -2.11 3.44 -23.56
CA ILE A 39 -1.95 2.94 -24.94
C ILE A 39 -2.88 1.75 -25.18
N ILE A 40 -2.92 0.80 -24.24
CA ILE A 40 -3.82 -0.36 -24.32
C ILE A 40 -5.28 0.09 -24.32
N ALA A 41 -5.66 0.99 -23.41
CA ALA A 41 -7.02 1.52 -23.31
C ALA A 41 -7.48 2.14 -24.62
N ARG A 42 -6.65 2.99 -25.24
CA ARG A 42 -6.95 3.61 -26.54
C ARG A 42 -7.06 2.60 -27.66
N GLN A 43 -6.11 1.65 -27.73
CA GLN A 43 -6.14 0.59 -28.74
C GLN A 43 -7.43 -0.22 -28.62
N ARG A 44 -7.85 -0.61 -27.41
CA ARG A 44 -9.08 -1.37 -27.21
C ARG A 44 -10.34 -0.58 -27.58
N ARG A 45 -10.39 0.72 -27.27
CA ARG A 45 -11.50 1.57 -27.74
C ARG A 45 -11.57 1.67 -29.25
N MET A 46 -10.43 1.83 -29.92
CA MET A 46 -10.37 1.83 -31.40
C MET A 46 -10.79 0.48 -31.99
N ALA A 47 -10.53 -0.62 -31.30
CA ALA A 47 -10.97 -1.96 -31.67
C ALA A 47 -12.46 -2.24 -31.35
N GLY A 48 -13.21 -1.25 -30.86
CA GLY A 48 -14.65 -1.34 -30.63
C GLY A 48 -15.07 -1.86 -29.25
N TYR A 49 -14.15 -2.01 -28.30
CA TYR A 49 -14.49 -2.41 -26.95
C TYR A 49 -15.10 -1.28 -26.13
N ASN A 50 -15.96 -1.66 -25.17
CA ASN A 50 -16.38 -0.80 -24.07
C ASN A 50 -15.35 -0.93 -22.96
N VAL A 51 -14.49 0.07 -22.78
CA VAL A 51 -13.33 -0.02 -21.89
C VAL A 51 -13.66 0.51 -20.51
N TYR A 52 -13.59 -0.34 -19.50
CA TYR A 52 -13.67 0.01 -18.09
C TYR A 52 -12.27 0.36 -17.58
N PHE A 53 -12.02 1.66 -17.35
CA PHE A 53 -10.71 2.17 -16.96
C PHE A 53 -10.85 3.27 -15.91
N PRO A 54 -11.12 2.89 -14.63
CA PRO A 54 -11.24 3.83 -13.54
C PRO A 54 -9.87 4.31 -13.05
N PRO A 55 -9.72 5.59 -12.69
CA PRO A 55 -8.58 6.02 -11.89
C PRO A 55 -8.76 5.64 -10.42
N CYS A 56 -7.65 5.39 -9.72
CA CYS A 56 -7.66 5.08 -8.29
C CYS A 56 -6.43 5.65 -7.59
N PHE A 57 -6.54 5.80 -6.25
CA PHE A 57 -5.44 6.18 -5.38
C PHE A 57 -5.39 5.27 -4.15
N ASP A 58 -4.16 4.95 -3.72
CA ASP A 58 -3.92 4.24 -2.47
C ASP A 58 -3.53 5.24 -1.37
N ASP A 59 -4.41 5.41 -0.39
CA ASP A 59 -4.24 6.36 0.69
C ASP A 59 -3.93 5.69 2.02
N ASN A 60 -3.81 4.37 2.01
CA ASN A 60 -3.56 3.59 3.21
C ASN A 60 -2.07 3.45 3.50
N GLY A 61 -1.79 3.23 4.78
CA GLY A 61 -0.54 2.69 5.26
C GLY A 61 0.47 3.70 5.76
N LEU A 62 1.57 3.15 6.21
CA LEU A 62 2.70 3.85 6.81
C LEU A 62 3.34 4.93 5.91
N PRO A 63 3.41 4.80 4.57
CA PRO A 63 3.95 5.86 3.72
C PRO A 63 3.22 7.19 3.87
N THR A 64 1.88 7.19 3.97
CA THR A 64 1.09 8.40 4.20
C THR A 64 1.39 9.01 5.56
N GLU A 65 1.44 8.18 6.60
CA GLU A 65 1.75 8.64 7.96
C GLU A 65 3.13 9.29 8.02
N LYS A 66 4.16 8.64 7.51
CA LYS A 66 5.54 9.18 7.44
C LYS A 66 5.60 10.51 6.70
N TYR A 67 4.95 10.57 5.54
CA TYR A 67 4.94 11.79 4.74
C TYR A 67 4.29 12.97 5.48
N VAL A 68 3.20 12.73 6.21
CA VAL A 68 2.52 13.77 7.01
C VAL A 68 3.39 14.21 8.19
N GLU A 69 4.01 13.25 8.90
CA GLU A 69 4.94 13.56 10.00
C GLU A 69 6.11 14.42 9.51
N GLU A 70 6.75 14.04 8.42
CA GLU A 70 7.88 14.77 7.84
C GLU A 70 7.48 16.17 7.35
N LYS A 71 6.36 16.27 6.63
CA LYS A 71 5.88 17.51 6.05
C LYS A 71 5.49 18.54 7.10
N LEU A 72 4.86 18.10 8.18
CA LEU A 72 4.36 18.97 9.24
C LEU A 72 5.37 19.14 10.38
N GLY A 73 6.44 18.34 10.42
CA GLY A 73 7.43 18.36 11.49
C GLY A 73 6.86 17.91 12.84
N ILE A 74 5.89 17.01 12.82
CA ILE A 74 5.22 16.46 14.01
C ILE A 74 5.41 14.93 14.09
N SER A 75 5.27 14.38 15.29
CA SER A 75 5.07 12.94 15.46
C SER A 75 3.58 12.64 15.65
N LYS A 76 3.13 11.48 15.19
CA LYS A 76 1.76 11.01 15.45
C LYS A 76 1.43 10.93 16.95
N ASN A 77 2.46 10.90 17.81
CA ASN A 77 2.31 10.87 19.27
C ASN A 77 2.11 12.27 19.88
N ASP A 78 2.35 13.35 19.10
CA ASP A 78 2.21 14.73 19.57
C ASP A 78 0.76 15.23 19.48
N VAL A 79 -0.08 14.50 18.76
CA VAL A 79 -1.49 14.84 18.51
C VAL A 79 -2.40 13.65 18.82
N THR A 80 -3.70 13.88 18.93
CA THR A 80 -4.65 12.79 19.11
C THR A 80 -4.74 11.94 17.84
N ARG A 81 -5.07 10.66 17.98
CA ARG A 81 -5.27 9.75 16.84
C ARG A 81 -6.32 10.28 15.84
N ALA A 82 -7.34 10.96 16.34
CA ALA A 82 -8.40 11.54 15.50
C ALA A 82 -7.88 12.70 14.65
N GLU A 83 -7.09 13.58 15.25
CA GLU A 83 -6.45 14.71 14.57
C GLU A 83 -5.44 14.21 13.55
N PHE A 84 -4.58 13.26 13.91
CA PHE A 84 -3.60 12.69 12.98
C PHE A 84 -4.26 12.05 11.76
N ARG A 85 -5.32 11.26 11.96
CA ARG A 85 -6.11 10.69 10.86
C ARG A 85 -6.75 11.77 9.97
N LYS A 86 -7.19 12.88 10.56
CA LYS A 86 -7.73 14.02 9.80
C LYS A 86 -6.65 14.63 8.92
N LEU A 87 -5.45 14.91 9.47
CA LEU A 87 -4.31 15.44 8.74
C LEU A 87 -3.90 14.54 7.57
N CYS A 88 -3.83 13.23 7.79
CA CYS A 88 -3.53 12.27 6.74
C CYS A 88 -4.57 12.32 5.60
N ARG A 89 -5.86 12.35 5.91
CA ARG A 89 -6.94 12.44 4.91
C ARG A 89 -6.91 13.74 4.11
N GLU A 90 -6.67 14.87 4.78
CA GLU A 90 -6.58 16.18 4.12
C GLU A 90 -5.40 16.22 3.16
N GLU A 91 -4.28 15.65 3.55
CA GLU A 91 -3.09 15.60 2.70
C GLU A 91 -3.27 14.65 1.53
N SER A 92 -3.82 13.45 1.74
CA SER A 92 -4.16 12.52 0.66
C SER A 92 -5.06 13.20 -0.36
N ALA A 93 -6.16 13.81 0.06
CA ALA A 93 -7.09 14.50 -0.84
C ALA A 93 -6.44 15.63 -1.64
N ARG A 94 -5.47 16.34 -1.05
CA ARG A 94 -4.70 17.38 -1.74
C ARG A 94 -3.82 16.77 -2.84
N VAL A 95 -3.08 15.70 -2.53
CA VAL A 95 -2.15 15.05 -3.45
C VAL A 95 -2.90 14.35 -4.58
N GLU A 96 -4.01 13.65 -4.29
CA GLU A 96 -4.90 13.06 -5.28
C GLU A 96 -5.34 14.08 -6.33
N LYS A 97 -5.82 15.23 -5.87
CA LYS A 97 -6.24 16.32 -6.75
C LYS A 97 -5.09 16.86 -7.60
N GLU A 98 -3.90 16.91 -7.05
CA GLU A 98 -2.70 17.32 -7.77
C GLU A 98 -2.32 16.30 -8.84
N TYR A 99 -2.27 15.02 -8.52
CA TYR A 99 -1.98 13.95 -9.47
C TYR A 99 -3.02 13.88 -10.58
N ALA A 100 -4.30 13.93 -10.24
CA ALA A 100 -5.37 13.92 -11.21
C ALA A 100 -5.26 15.05 -12.23
N ASN A 101 -5.06 16.28 -11.76
CA ASN A 101 -5.11 17.46 -12.61
C ASN A 101 -3.78 17.79 -13.29
N LYS A 102 -2.65 17.70 -12.58
CA LYS A 102 -1.35 18.12 -13.10
C LYS A 102 -0.57 17.00 -13.79
N VAL A 103 -0.85 15.73 -13.46
CA VAL A 103 -0.11 14.59 -14.02
C VAL A 103 -0.98 13.83 -15.00
N PHE A 104 -1.98 13.10 -14.54
CA PHE A 104 -2.74 12.20 -15.41
C PHE A 104 -3.50 12.91 -16.52
N ARG A 105 -4.13 14.04 -16.23
CA ARG A 105 -4.81 14.83 -17.27
C ARG A 105 -3.83 15.50 -18.23
N ALA A 106 -2.65 15.95 -17.73
CA ALA A 106 -1.61 16.53 -18.56
C ALA A 106 -0.95 15.50 -19.50
N LEU A 107 -0.80 14.25 -19.04
CA LEU A 107 -0.35 13.11 -19.86
C LEU A 107 -1.43 12.62 -20.84
N GLY A 108 -2.65 13.16 -20.75
CA GLY A 108 -3.76 12.82 -21.63
C GLY A 108 -4.38 11.45 -21.35
N HIS A 109 -4.29 10.97 -20.11
CA HIS A 109 -4.88 9.68 -19.74
C HIS A 109 -6.40 9.71 -19.88
N SER A 110 -6.93 8.69 -20.56
CA SER A 110 -8.36 8.55 -20.89
C SER A 110 -9.13 7.75 -19.86
N TYR A 111 -8.85 8.00 -18.58
CA TYR A 111 -9.63 7.44 -17.47
C TYR A 111 -11.10 7.87 -17.53
N ASP A 112 -11.97 7.02 -17.07
CA ASP A 112 -13.32 7.44 -16.70
C ASP A 112 -13.30 8.07 -15.30
N TRP A 113 -13.23 9.39 -15.27
CA TRP A 113 -13.12 10.15 -14.02
C TRP A 113 -14.39 10.10 -13.15
N SER A 114 -15.52 9.64 -13.71
CA SER A 114 -16.74 9.42 -12.93
C SER A 114 -16.65 8.18 -12.03
N LEU A 115 -15.72 7.28 -12.36
CA LEU A 115 -15.43 6.05 -11.63
C LEU A 115 -14.25 6.17 -10.66
N LEU A 116 -13.73 7.39 -10.43
CA LEU A 116 -12.65 7.60 -9.49
C LEU A 116 -13.00 7.03 -8.10
N TYR A 117 -12.10 6.24 -7.56
CA TYR A 117 -12.20 5.74 -6.19
C TYR A 117 -10.87 5.85 -5.44
N THR A 118 -10.95 5.83 -4.11
CA THR A 118 -9.80 5.76 -3.24
C THR A 118 -9.91 4.59 -2.29
N THR A 119 -8.79 4.04 -1.82
CA THR A 119 -8.79 2.88 -0.91
C THR A 119 -9.39 3.19 0.46
N ILE A 120 -9.52 4.47 0.82
CA ILE A 120 -10.15 4.94 2.08
C ILE A 120 -11.57 5.44 1.90
N SER A 121 -12.16 5.35 0.70
CA SER A 121 -13.56 5.72 0.50
C SER A 121 -14.51 4.84 1.32
N PRO A 122 -15.69 5.32 1.70
CA PRO A 122 -16.67 4.52 2.43
C PRO A 122 -17.06 3.23 1.69
N GLU A 123 -17.14 3.28 0.36
CA GLU A 123 -17.46 2.16 -0.51
C GLU A 123 -16.33 1.12 -0.48
N ALA A 124 -15.08 1.54 -0.64
CA ALA A 124 -13.91 0.66 -0.58
C ALA A 124 -13.79 0.00 0.82
N GLN A 125 -13.99 0.76 1.89
CA GLN A 125 -14.01 0.23 3.25
C GLN A 125 -15.12 -0.81 3.45
N LYS A 126 -16.33 -0.54 2.96
CA LYS A 126 -17.45 -1.48 3.04
C LYS A 126 -17.13 -2.79 2.31
N VAL A 127 -16.61 -2.70 1.10
CA VAL A 127 -16.26 -3.89 0.29
C VAL A 127 -15.17 -4.71 0.99
N SER A 128 -14.09 -4.08 1.43
CA SER A 128 -12.98 -4.75 2.13
C SER A 128 -13.42 -5.42 3.42
N GLN A 129 -14.18 -4.73 4.25
CA GLN A 129 -14.70 -5.28 5.51
C GLN A 129 -15.69 -6.43 5.28
N THR A 130 -16.57 -6.30 4.28
CA THR A 130 -17.50 -7.36 3.91
C THR A 130 -16.78 -8.61 3.43
N SER A 131 -15.77 -8.43 2.57
CA SER A 131 -14.92 -9.53 2.09
C SER A 131 -14.20 -10.23 3.24
N PHE A 132 -13.60 -9.47 4.16
CA PHE A 132 -12.93 -10.02 5.34
C PHE A 132 -13.90 -10.86 6.20
N LEU A 133 -15.10 -10.35 6.48
CA LEU A 133 -16.10 -11.07 7.26
C LEU A 133 -16.58 -12.36 6.56
N GLN A 134 -16.67 -12.35 5.23
CA GLN A 134 -17.00 -13.54 4.46
C GLN A 134 -15.90 -14.60 4.54
N LEU A 135 -14.63 -14.19 4.46
CA LEU A 135 -13.48 -15.09 4.61
C LEU A 135 -13.40 -15.67 6.02
N LEU A 136 -13.63 -14.84 7.05
CA LEU A 136 -13.70 -15.30 8.43
C LEU A 136 -14.81 -16.34 8.62
N LYS A 137 -16.01 -16.10 8.05
CA LYS A 137 -17.13 -17.04 8.10
C LYS A 137 -16.85 -18.37 7.40
N LYS A 138 -16.01 -18.34 6.35
CA LYS A 138 -15.55 -19.56 5.63
C LYS A 138 -14.41 -20.31 6.32
N GLY A 139 -13.82 -19.71 7.38
CA GLY A 139 -12.66 -20.29 8.07
C GLY A 139 -11.32 -20.03 7.36
N GLU A 140 -11.31 -19.21 6.31
CA GLU A 140 -10.10 -18.85 5.57
C GLU A 140 -9.24 -17.81 6.30
N CYS A 141 -9.82 -17.10 7.27
CA CYS A 141 -9.15 -16.17 8.16
C CYS A 141 -9.33 -16.61 9.61
N TYR A 142 -8.27 -16.57 10.39
CA TYR A 142 -8.29 -16.87 11.82
C TYR A 142 -7.28 -15.98 12.57
N ARG A 143 -7.45 -15.88 13.88
CA ARG A 143 -6.50 -15.17 14.74
C ARG A 143 -5.40 -16.14 15.17
N ALA A 144 -4.15 -15.72 14.96
CA ALA A 144 -2.97 -16.44 15.40
C ALA A 144 -2.04 -15.51 16.19
N GLU A 145 -1.18 -16.10 17.02
CA GLU A 145 -0.08 -15.42 17.71
C GLU A 145 1.21 -15.86 17.05
N GLU A 146 1.80 -14.98 16.25
CA GLU A 146 3.02 -15.24 15.49
C GLU A 146 3.96 -14.03 15.57
N PRO A 147 5.29 -14.24 15.48
CA PRO A 147 6.25 -13.14 15.38
C PRO A 147 5.98 -12.28 14.16
N VAL A 148 6.01 -10.96 14.34
CA VAL A 148 5.88 -9.99 13.26
C VAL A 148 7.06 -9.03 13.28
N LEU A 149 7.45 -8.53 12.11
CA LEU A 149 8.43 -7.46 12.01
C LEU A 149 7.81 -6.16 12.54
N TRP A 150 8.50 -5.52 13.44
CA TRP A 150 8.01 -4.35 14.16
C TRP A 150 8.96 -3.17 14.05
N CYS A 151 8.44 -2.01 13.65
CA CYS A 151 9.18 -0.75 13.68
C CYS A 151 9.07 -0.10 15.07
N THR A 152 10.17 -0.05 15.79
CA THR A 152 10.22 0.58 17.14
C THR A 152 10.05 2.09 17.09
N LYS A 153 10.46 2.76 16.00
CA LYS A 153 10.29 4.20 15.79
C LYS A 153 8.83 4.56 15.56
N HIS A 154 8.17 3.87 14.63
CA HIS A 154 6.78 4.16 14.26
C HIS A 154 5.76 3.36 15.06
N GLN A 155 6.21 2.44 15.93
CA GLN A 155 5.37 1.60 16.79
C GLN A 155 4.25 0.88 16.02
N THR A 156 4.65 0.20 14.94
CA THR A 156 3.73 -0.54 14.06
C THR A 156 4.40 -1.76 13.45
N ALA A 157 3.60 -2.75 13.07
CA ALA A 157 4.04 -3.85 12.24
C ALA A 157 4.48 -3.33 10.87
N LEU A 158 5.45 -4.00 10.26
CA LEU A 158 5.98 -3.68 8.94
C LEU A 158 5.49 -4.70 7.92
N ALA A 159 5.12 -4.23 6.74
CA ALA A 159 4.98 -5.09 5.59
C ALA A 159 6.37 -5.48 5.04
N GLN A 160 6.46 -6.65 4.38
CA GLN A 160 7.73 -7.12 3.82
C GLN A 160 8.35 -6.13 2.82
N ALA A 161 7.52 -5.40 2.07
CA ALA A 161 7.97 -4.37 1.13
C ALA A 161 8.60 -3.13 1.78
N GLU A 162 8.46 -2.96 3.10
CA GLU A 162 9.01 -1.84 3.87
C GLU A 162 10.35 -2.17 4.54
N ILE A 163 10.87 -3.39 4.29
CA ILE A 163 12.10 -3.89 4.90
C ILE A 163 13.24 -3.65 3.93
N GLU A 164 14.33 -3.11 4.44
CA GLU A 164 15.57 -2.92 3.70
C GLU A 164 16.66 -3.82 4.27
N ASP A 165 17.34 -4.55 3.40
CA ASP A 165 18.50 -5.36 3.77
C ASP A 165 19.73 -4.46 3.91
N ILE A 166 20.30 -4.42 5.10
CA ILE A 166 21.56 -3.71 5.37
C ILE A 166 22.66 -4.69 5.74
N LYS A 167 23.84 -4.52 5.13
CA LYS A 167 25.03 -5.26 5.56
C LYS A 167 25.55 -4.70 6.86
N ARG A 168 25.67 -5.57 7.86
CA ARG A 168 26.17 -5.23 9.18
C ARG A 168 27.28 -6.23 9.57
N THR A 169 28.35 -5.71 10.16
CA THR A 169 29.33 -6.55 10.86
C THR A 169 28.80 -6.78 12.27
N THR A 170 28.80 -8.04 12.70
CA THR A 170 28.39 -8.45 14.05
C THR A 170 29.30 -9.56 14.56
N ASP A 171 29.34 -9.77 15.86
CA ASP A 171 30.11 -10.82 16.47
C ASP A 171 29.36 -12.16 16.40
N LEU A 172 30.12 -13.24 16.20
CA LEU A 172 29.61 -14.59 16.36
C LEU A 172 29.86 -15.02 17.82
N ASN A 173 28.78 -15.17 18.57
CA ASN A 173 28.83 -15.52 19.99
C ASN A 173 28.70 -17.04 20.16
N TYR A 174 29.57 -17.59 20.96
CA TYR A 174 29.52 -19.00 21.36
C TYR A 174 28.96 -19.10 22.77
N VAL A 175 27.88 -19.85 22.94
CA VAL A 175 27.16 -20.00 24.21
C VAL A 175 27.07 -21.45 24.57
N LEU A 176 27.46 -21.77 25.81
CA LEU A 176 27.40 -23.12 26.38
C LEU A 176 26.11 -23.31 27.15
N PHE A 177 25.39 -24.39 26.85
CA PHE A 177 24.23 -24.84 27.63
C PHE A 177 24.54 -26.14 28.34
N ASP A 178 24.15 -26.21 29.61
CA ASP A 178 24.23 -27.45 30.40
C ASP A 178 23.12 -28.42 29.96
N LEU A 179 23.48 -29.68 29.82
CA LEU A 179 22.53 -30.77 29.52
C LEU A 179 22.01 -31.39 30.80
N GLU A 180 20.74 -31.79 30.85
CA GLU A 180 20.10 -32.42 31.99
C GLU A 180 20.80 -33.73 32.41
N GLU A 181 21.33 -34.47 31.43
CA GLU A 181 22.07 -35.73 31.66
C GLU A 181 23.56 -35.51 31.96
N GLY A 182 23.99 -34.28 32.17
CA GLY A 182 25.37 -33.86 32.35
C GLY A 182 26.10 -33.61 31.02
N GLY A 183 27.13 -32.76 31.11
CA GLY A 183 27.84 -32.26 29.95
C GLY A 183 27.29 -30.93 29.43
N GLN A 184 27.90 -30.41 28.36
CA GLN A 184 27.56 -29.13 27.80
C GLN A 184 27.46 -29.22 26.25
N ILE A 185 26.58 -28.43 25.67
CA ILE A 185 26.51 -28.20 24.24
C ILE A 185 26.86 -26.74 23.94
N GLU A 186 27.76 -26.55 22.97
CA GLU A 186 28.10 -25.22 22.47
C GLU A 186 27.26 -24.90 21.23
N ILE A 187 26.65 -23.74 21.22
CA ILE A 187 25.97 -23.18 20.04
C ILE A 187 26.65 -21.90 19.62
N ALA A 188 26.60 -21.57 18.35
CA ALA A 188 27.08 -20.32 17.79
C ALA A 188 25.93 -19.50 17.24
N THR A 189 25.83 -18.24 17.63
CA THR A 189 24.77 -17.32 17.14
C THR A 189 25.29 -15.91 16.97
N THR A 190 24.77 -15.21 15.98
CA THR A 190 24.97 -13.76 15.82
C THR A 190 23.93 -12.94 16.59
N ARG A 191 22.94 -13.59 17.21
CA ARG A 191 21.80 -12.98 17.89
C ARG A 191 21.59 -13.61 19.28
N PRO A 192 22.52 -13.43 20.23
CA PRO A 192 22.40 -14.02 21.55
C PRO A 192 21.21 -13.51 22.38
N GLU A 193 20.66 -12.36 22.01
CA GLU A 193 19.46 -11.76 22.60
C GLU A 193 18.17 -12.57 22.38
N PHE A 194 18.21 -13.61 21.55
CA PHE A 194 17.08 -14.51 21.29
C PHE A 194 17.18 -15.87 22.00
N LEU A 195 18.16 -16.04 22.85
CA LEU A 195 18.36 -17.25 23.66
C LEU A 195 17.61 -17.20 25.00
#